data_3c9c3cb5d9a64707cc0f85bb18c9aa52
#
_entry.id   3c9c3cb5d9a64707cc0f85bb18c9aa52
#
_cell.length_a   1.000
_cell.length_b   1.000
_cell.length_c   1.000
_cell.angle_alpha   90.00
_cell.angle_beta   90.00
_cell.angle_gamma   90.00
#
_symmetry.space_group_name_H-M   'P 1'
#
loop_
_entity.id
_entity.type
_entity.pdbx_description
1 polymer ?
#
loop_
_entity_poly.entity_id
_entity_poly.type
_entity_poly.pdbx_seq_one_letter_code
_entity_poly.pdbx_strand_id
1 'polypeptide(L)'
;MKKTTLLAMMLAPALMSTSAVANSGCGFEEGQKGPFATCTQEEKQEVILTGELAMADIMEAIPGYGENFDSYAPDASWVDALKTVDTPTEIVVIIGTWCPDCHRETPRFAKLMELVNNDKLSVRYIGVDRQKSDPQNLAAAYEFKRIPTFMVTQDGKEIGRIVETPEHSLEQDLAKILK
;
A
#
# COMPACT_ATOMS: atom_id res chain seq x y z
N MET A 1 -47.84 22.55 -65.17
CA MET A 1 -48.70 23.59 -64.52
C MET A 1 -48.84 23.23 -63.07
N LYS A 2 -48.64 24.12 -62.18
CA LYS A 2 -48.72 24.23 -60.72
C LYS A 2 -47.34 24.24 -60.01
N LYS A 3 -46.95 25.47 -59.72
CA LYS A 3 -45.88 25.90 -58.84
C LYS A 3 -46.24 25.57 -57.39
N THR A 4 -45.34 24.95 -56.64
CA THR A 4 -45.46 24.86 -55.18
C THR A 4 -44.16 25.37 -54.55
N THR A 5 -44.27 26.44 -53.83
CA THR A 5 -43.24 27.23 -53.15
C THR A 5 -42.82 26.45 -51.90
N LEU A 6 -41.53 26.12 -51.75
CA LEU A 6 -40.99 25.59 -50.50
C LEU A 6 -40.41 26.72 -49.66
N LEU A 7 -40.99 26.88 -48.49
CA LEU A 7 -40.51 27.78 -47.44
C LEU A 7 -39.35 27.10 -46.68
N ALA A 8 -38.14 27.66 -46.80
CA ALA A 8 -36.98 27.19 -46.07
C ALA A 8 -36.98 27.77 -44.65
N MET A 9 -37.11 26.90 -43.68
CA MET A 9 -37.01 27.23 -42.26
C MET A 9 -35.56 26.97 -41.81
N MET A 10 -34.79 28.04 -41.60
CA MET A 10 -33.43 27.96 -41.04
C MET A 10 -33.51 27.67 -39.54
N LEU A 11 -33.05 26.49 -39.13
CA LEU A 11 -32.77 26.17 -37.73
C LEU A 11 -31.27 26.45 -37.48
N ALA A 12 -30.98 27.43 -36.63
CA ALA A 12 -29.65 27.69 -36.13
C ALA A 12 -29.30 26.67 -35.01
N PRO A 13 -28.11 26.02 -35.01
CA PRO A 13 -27.68 25.24 -33.88
C PRO A 13 -27.13 26.15 -32.78
N ALA A 14 -27.72 26.08 -31.59
CA ALA A 14 -27.19 26.67 -30.38
C ALA A 14 -25.95 25.85 -29.95
N LEU A 15 -24.76 26.45 -30.02
CA LEU A 15 -23.55 25.91 -29.39
C LEU A 15 -23.70 26.06 -27.88
N MET A 16 -23.96 24.96 -27.20
CA MET A 16 -23.77 24.85 -25.75
C MET A 16 -22.27 24.64 -25.46
N SER A 17 -21.62 25.72 -25.06
CA SER A 17 -20.28 25.67 -24.48
C SER A 17 -20.37 25.05 -23.09
N THR A 18 -19.99 23.79 -22.93
CA THR A 18 -19.76 23.18 -21.60
C THR A 18 -18.41 23.65 -21.07
N SER A 19 -18.44 24.63 -20.17
CA SER A 19 -17.30 25.05 -19.40
C SER A 19 -16.96 23.91 -18.41
N ALA A 20 -15.89 23.17 -18.68
CA ALA A 20 -15.29 22.28 -17.71
C ALA A 20 -14.66 23.15 -16.62
N VAL A 21 -15.30 23.21 -15.45
CA VAL A 21 -14.74 23.84 -14.27
C VAL A 21 -13.81 22.80 -13.64
N ALA A 22 -12.51 22.89 -13.91
CA ALA A 22 -11.49 22.21 -13.13
C ALA A 22 -11.41 22.94 -11.77
N ASN A 23 -12.10 22.41 -10.76
CA ASN A 23 -12.05 22.94 -9.40
C ASN A 23 -10.95 22.21 -8.62
N SER A 24 -9.71 22.63 -8.84
CA SER A 24 -8.58 22.27 -7.99
C SER A 24 -8.03 23.54 -7.36
N GLY A 25 -8.51 23.85 -6.16
CA GLY A 25 -8.01 24.97 -5.38
C GLY A 25 -8.85 25.24 -4.15
N CYS A 26 -8.20 25.44 -3.01
CA CYS A 26 -8.83 26.00 -1.82
C CYS A 26 -9.36 27.40 -2.17
N GLY A 27 -10.66 27.51 -2.40
CA GLY A 27 -11.35 28.78 -2.66
C GLY A 27 -12.06 29.27 -1.42
N PHE A 28 -11.96 30.57 -1.13
CA PHE A 28 -12.82 31.23 -0.14
C PHE A 28 -14.23 31.37 -0.74
N GLU A 29 -15.24 30.81 -0.09
CA GLU A 29 -16.63 31.21 -0.38
C GLU A 29 -16.90 32.57 0.23
N GLU A 30 -17.38 33.51 -0.60
CA GLU A 30 -17.81 34.86 -0.18
C GLU A 30 -18.99 34.74 0.80
N GLY A 31 -18.68 34.88 2.11
CA GLY A 31 -19.70 34.88 3.17
C GLY A 31 -19.23 34.30 4.50
N GLN A 32 -18.13 33.55 4.57
CA GLN A 32 -17.61 33.04 5.84
C GLN A 32 -16.61 34.03 6.47
N LYS A 33 -17.05 34.67 7.55
CA LYS A 33 -16.18 35.47 8.44
C LYS A 33 -15.47 34.53 9.42
N GLY A 34 -14.28 34.06 9.03
CA GLY A 34 -13.43 33.27 9.92
C GLY A 34 -12.01 33.10 9.35
N PRO A 35 -10.98 32.94 10.21
CA PRO A 35 -9.59 32.84 9.80
C PRO A 35 -9.19 31.47 9.22
N PHE A 36 -10.13 30.56 8.98
CA PHE A 36 -9.83 29.19 8.53
C PHE A 36 -10.52 28.89 7.19
N ALA A 37 -9.72 28.58 6.17
CA ALA A 37 -10.22 27.99 4.94
C ALA A 37 -10.56 26.50 5.20
N THR A 38 -11.80 26.10 4.96
CA THR A 38 -12.18 24.69 4.99
C THR A 38 -11.79 24.08 3.64
N CYS A 39 -10.70 23.35 3.62
CA CYS A 39 -10.39 22.48 2.48
C CYS A 39 -11.29 21.24 2.59
N THR A 40 -12.29 21.10 1.73
CA THR A 40 -12.96 19.81 1.53
C THR A 40 -11.97 18.90 0.80
N GLN A 41 -11.13 18.19 1.54
CA GLN A 41 -10.50 17.01 1.00
C GLN A 41 -11.58 15.94 0.87
N GLU A 42 -11.77 15.39 -0.32
CA GLU A 42 -12.42 14.09 -0.44
C GLU A 42 -11.61 13.13 0.45
N GLU A 43 -12.16 12.77 1.62
CA GLU A 43 -11.56 11.74 2.47
C GLU A 43 -11.54 10.44 1.66
N LYS A 44 -10.36 10.11 1.14
CA LYS A 44 -10.13 8.78 0.59
C LYS A 44 -10.44 7.80 1.70
N GLN A 45 -11.53 7.06 1.55
CA GLN A 45 -11.99 6.12 2.54
C GLN A 45 -10.86 5.10 2.78
N GLU A 46 -10.37 5.05 4.01
CA GLU A 46 -9.30 4.14 4.40
C GLU A 46 -9.79 2.69 4.25
N VAL A 47 -9.06 1.88 3.48
CA VAL A 47 -9.37 0.47 3.29
C VAL A 47 -8.58 -0.35 4.30
N ILE A 48 -9.28 -0.97 5.26
CA ILE A 48 -8.66 -1.86 6.27
C ILE A 48 -8.85 -3.32 5.80
N LEU A 49 -7.76 -3.95 5.40
CA LEU A 49 -7.72 -5.36 5.03
C LEU A 49 -7.32 -6.21 6.24
N THR A 50 -7.99 -7.34 6.44
CA THR A 50 -7.74 -8.26 7.56
C THR A 50 -7.72 -9.71 7.12
N GLY A 51 -6.98 -10.56 7.85
CA GLY A 51 -6.78 -11.95 7.51
C GLY A 51 -5.60 -12.18 6.58
N GLU A 52 -5.55 -13.32 5.91
CA GLU A 52 -4.48 -13.60 4.95
C GLU A 52 -4.64 -12.73 3.71
N LEU A 53 -3.56 -12.03 3.33
CA LEU A 53 -3.57 -11.02 2.26
C LEU A 53 -2.73 -11.47 1.06
N ALA A 54 -3.29 -11.29 -0.13
CA ALA A 54 -2.52 -11.38 -1.36
C ALA A 54 -1.73 -10.08 -1.60
N MET A 55 -0.56 -10.19 -2.25
CA MET A 55 0.26 -9.02 -2.56
C MET A 55 -0.48 -7.99 -3.41
N ALA A 56 -1.33 -8.42 -4.34
CA ALA A 56 -2.12 -7.53 -5.18
C ALA A 56 -3.04 -6.61 -4.34
N ASP A 57 -3.70 -7.17 -3.33
CA ASP A 57 -4.58 -6.43 -2.43
C ASP A 57 -3.80 -5.42 -1.59
N ILE A 58 -2.59 -5.80 -1.14
CA ILE A 58 -1.69 -4.92 -0.37
C ILE A 58 -1.22 -3.75 -1.24
N MET A 59 -0.86 -4.00 -2.49
CA MET A 59 -0.40 -2.97 -3.43
C MET A 59 -1.49 -1.92 -3.70
N GLU A 60 -2.74 -2.33 -3.76
CA GLU A 60 -3.87 -1.43 -3.98
C GLU A 60 -4.25 -0.66 -2.71
N ALA A 61 -4.20 -1.32 -1.55
CA ALA A 61 -4.68 -0.75 -0.28
C ALA A 61 -3.67 0.20 0.37
N ILE A 62 -2.36 0.02 0.17
CA ILE A 62 -1.33 0.86 0.79
C ILE A 62 -1.06 2.13 -0.03
N PRO A 63 -1.34 3.33 0.53
CA PRO A 63 -1.00 4.60 -0.13
C PRO A 63 0.50 4.73 -0.39
N GLY A 64 0.87 5.15 -1.61
CA GLY A 64 2.28 5.36 -1.97
C GLY A 64 3.10 4.07 -2.08
N TYR A 65 2.46 2.90 -2.22
CA TYR A 65 3.15 1.62 -2.34
C TYR A 65 4.23 1.65 -3.41
N GLY A 66 3.90 2.04 -4.63
CA GLY A 66 4.83 2.08 -5.75
C GLY A 66 6.03 2.99 -5.49
N GLU A 67 5.83 4.17 -4.92
CA GLU A 67 6.90 5.10 -4.58
C GLU A 67 7.88 4.50 -3.57
N ASN A 68 7.38 3.90 -2.48
CA ASN A 68 8.20 3.26 -1.46
C ASN A 68 8.90 2.00 -2.00
N PHE A 69 8.25 1.25 -2.89
CA PHE A 69 8.82 0.09 -3.55
C PHE A 69 9.96 0.49 -4.50
N ASP A 70 9.72 1.44 -5.40
CA ASP A 70 10.67 1.84 -6.45
C ASP A 70 11.89 2.57 -5.89
N SER A 71 11.69 3.40 -4.86
CA SER A 71 12.76 4.17 -4.23
C SER A 71 13.68 3.33 -3.33
N TYR A 72 13.26 2.13 -2.94
CA TYR A 72 14.08 1.29 -2.06
C TYR A 72 15.24 0.64 -2.82
N ALA A 73 16.46 0.89 -2.36
CA ALA A 73 17.69 0.33 -2.93
C ALA A 73 18.48 -0.38 -1.80
N PRO A 74 18.23 -1.68 -1.57
CA PRO A 74 18.94 -2.44 -0.53
C PRO A 74 20.41 -2.65 -0.90
N ASP A 75 21.26 -2.82 0.11
CA ASP A 75 22.69 -3.12 -0.09
C ASP A 75 22.84 -4.51 -0.75
N ALA A 76 23.54 -4.52 -1.89
CA ALA A 76 23.70 -5.72 -2.71
C ALA A 76 24.40 -6.86 -1.99
N SER A 77 25.33 -6.55 -1.07
CA SER A 77 26.07 -7.58 -0.33
C SER A 77 25.17 -8.39 0.62
N TRP A 78 24.19 -7.72 1.24
CA TRP A 78 23.22 -8.40 2.10
C TRP A 78 22.17 -9.13 1.27
N VAL A 79 21.75 -8.57 0.13
CA VAL A 79 20.87 -9.25 -0.84
C VAL A 79 21.52 -10.55 -1.30
N ASP A 80 22.79 -10.52 -1.67
CA ASP A 80 23.54 -11.72 -2.10
C ASP A 80 23.68 -12.76 -0.97
N ALA A 81 23.85 -12.31 0.28
CA ALA A 81 23.85 -13.21 1.42
C ALA A 81 22.48 -13.91 1.59
N LEU A 82 21.38 -13.20 1.40
CA LEU A 82 20.02 -13.77 1.48
C LEU A 82 19.74 -14.77 0.34
N LYS A 83 20.32 -14.57 -0.85
CA LYS A 83 20.21 -15.53 -1.96
C LYS A 83 20.85 -16.88 -1.65
N THR A 84 21.81 -16.93 -0.72
CA THR A 84 22.54 -18.16 -0.38
C THR A 84 21.89 -18.94 0.75
N VAL A 85 20.79 -18.47 1.33
CA VAL A 85 20.05 -19.20 2.35
C VAL A 85 19.51 -20.50 1.74
N ASP A 86 19.86 -21.63 2.35
CA ASP A 86 19.52 -22.98 1.87
C ASP A 86 18.49 -23.70 2.75
N THR A 87 18.21 -23.15 3.93
CA THR A 87 17.24 -23.69 4.87
C THR A 87 15.85 -23.13 4.60
N PRO A 88 14.83 -24.00 4.43
CA PRO A 88 13.46 -23.56 4.25
C PRO A 88 13.00 -22.66 5.40
N THR A 89 12.59 -21.46 5.06
CA THR A 89 12.24 -20.40 6.01
C THR A 89 10.93 -19.75 5.61
N GLU A 90 10.02 -19.61 6.55
CA GLU A 90 8.81 -18.82 6.38
C GLU A 90 8.97 -17.46 7.07
N ILE A 91 8.62 -16.39 6.37
CA ILE A 91 8.57 -15.04 6.93
C ILE A 91 7.11 -14.60 6.98
N VAL A 92 6.57 -14.55 8.19
CA VAL A 92 5.20 -14.06 8.41
C VAL A 92 5.25 -12.57 8.69
N VAL A 93 4.54 -11.81 7.86
CA VAL A 93 4.50 -10.34 7.93
C VAL A 93 3.12 -9.90 8.41
N ILE A 94 3.05 -9.39 9.65
CA ILE A 94 1.81 -8.88 10.23
C ILE A 94 1.75 -7.37 9.98
N ILE A 95 0.72 -6.92 9.27
CA ILE A 95 0.56 -5.54 8.82
C ILE A 95 -0.82 -4.97 9.13
N GLY A 96 -0.92 -3.64 9.14
CA GLY A 96 -2.19 -2.91 9.05
C GLY A 96 -2.15 -1.97 7.86
N THR A 97 -3.10 -2.07 6.93
CA THR A 97 -3.18 -1.17 5.77
C THR A 97 -3.43 0.30 6.16
N TRP A 98 -3.74 0.53 7.43
CA TRP A 98 -3.93 1.84 8.07
C TRP A 98 -2.67 2.38 8.78
N CYS A 99 -1.59 1.57 8.89
CA CYS A 99 -0.41 1.89 9.68
C CYS A 99 0.67 2.58 8.83
N PRO A 100 1.12 3.81 9.17
CA PRO A 100 2.13 4.52 8.39
C PRO A 100 3.49 3.79 8.25
N ASP A 101 3.93 3.08 9.31
CA ASP A 101 5.14 2.27 9.24
C ASP A 101 4.98 1.09 8.29
N CYS A 102 3.78 0.48 8.24
CA CYS A 102 3.47 -0.55 7.26
C CYS A 102 3.49 -0.01 5.83
N HIS A 103 3.01 1.23 5.61
CA HIS A 103 3.05 1.88 4.30
C HIS A 103 4.49 2.05 3.79
N ARG A 104 5.44 2.27 4.69
CA ARG A 104 6.85 2.42 4.36
C ARG A 104 7.57 1.07 4.21
N GLU A 105 7.44 0.20 5.22
CA GLU A 105 8.29 -0.99 5.31
C GLU A 105 7.78 -2.18 4.49
N THR A 106 6.45 -2.33 4.30
CA THR A 106 5.90 -3.46 3.53
C THR A 106 6.32 -3.43 2.06
N PRO A 107 6.23 -2.30 1.33
CA PRO A 107 6.72 -2.21 -0.05
C PRO A 107 8.23 -2.46 -0.17
N ARG A 108 9.02 -1.93 0.77
CA ARG A 108 10.47 -2.12 0.82
C ARG A 108 10.84 -3.59 1.01
N PHE A 109 10.14 -4.26 1.91
CA PHE A 109 10.33 -5.69 2.13
C PHE A 109 9.93 -6.52 0.91
N ALA A 110 8.83 -6.19 0.25
CA ALA A 110 8.42 -6.84 -1.00
C ALA A 110 9.49 -6.67 -2.09
N LYS A 111 10.06 -5.46 -2.24
CA LYS A 111 11.18 -5.20 -3.15
C LYS A 111 12.41 -6.04 -2.81
N LEU A 112 12.73 -6.14 -1.54
CA LEU A 112 13.84 -6.97 -1.06
C LEU A 112 13.63 -8.43 -1.48
N MET A 113 12.43 -9.00 -1.21
CA MET A 113 12.13 -10.39 -1.56
C MET A 113 12.15 -10.63 -3.08
N GLU A 114 11.70 -9.68 -3.88
CA GLU A 114 11.80 -9.75 -5.35
C GLU A 114 13.28 -9.83 -5.81
N LEU A 115 14.16 -9.00 -5.22
CA LEU A 115 15.58 -8.97 -5.58
C LEU A 115 16.34 -10.20 -5.06
N VAL A 116 15.96 -10.71 -3.90
CA VAL A 116 16.53 -11.94 -3.32
C VAL A 116 16.14 -13.16 -4.16
N ASN A 117 14.88 -13.25 -4.57
CA ASN A 117 14.35 -14.31 -5.43
C ASN A 117 14.86 -15.72 -5.05
N ASN A 118 14.75 -16.09 -3.77
CA ASN A 118 15.20 -17.38 -3.22
C ASN A 118 13.98 -18.25 -2.86
N ASP A 119 13.86 -19.42 -3.48
CA ASP A 119 12.76 -20.38 -3.28
C ASP A 119 12.71 -21.02 -1.88
N LYS A 120 13.77 -20.85 -1.08
CA LYS A 120 13.81 -21.27 0.31
C LYS A 120 13.14 -20.27 1.25
N LEU A 121 12.92 -19.04 0.79
CA LEU A 121 12.27 -17.99 1.57
C LEU A 121 10.81 -17.82 1.11
N SER A 122 9.87 -18.27 1.90
CA SER A 122 8.44 -18.05 1.66
C SER A 122 7.94 -16.87 2.49
N VAL A 123 7.02 -16.07 1.93
CA VAL A 123 6.43 -14.92 2.61
C VAL A 123 4.93 -15.07 2.69
N ARG A 124 4.38 -14.79 3.87
CA ARG A 124 2.96 -14.79 4.13
C ARG A 124 2.55 -13.50 4.83
N TYR A 125 1.54 -12.82 4.30
CA TYR A 125 1.05 -11.57 4.87
C TYR A 125 -0.26 -11.77 5.62
N ILE A 126 -0.35 -11.20 6.82
CA ILE A 126 -1.56 -11.21 7.66
C ILE A 126 -1.93 -9.76 7.98
N GLY A 127 -3.10 -9.34 7.52
CA GLY A 127 -3.67 -8.04 7.83
C GLY A 127 -4.41 -8.02 9.16
N VAL A 128 -4.27 -6.94 9.91
CA VAL A 128 -5.01 -6.73 11.15
C VAL A 128 -5.71 -5.38 11.19
N ASP A 129 -6.81 -5.32 11.92
CA ASP A 129 -7.54 -4.09 12.20
C ASP A 129 -6.83 -3.19 13.23
N ARG A 130 -7.46 -2.07 13.60
CA ARG A 130 -6.90 -1.13 14.59
C ARG A 130 -6.83 -1.70 16.02
N GLN A 131 -7.58 -2.76 16.32
CA GLN A 131 -7.51 -3.53 17.54
C GLN A 131 -6.42 -4.62 17.48
N LYS A 132 -5.70 -4.72 16.33
CA LYS A 132 -4.67 -5.73 16.06
C LYS A 132 -5.21 -7.16 16.05
N SER A 133 -6.40 -7.32 15.51
CA SER A 133 -7.09 -8.60 15.34
C SER A 133 -7.48 -8.85 13.89
N ASP A 134 -7.73 -10.10 13.57
CA ASP A 134 -8.29 -10.54 12.31
C ASP A 134 -9.42 -11.55 12.57
N PRO A 135 -10.40 -11.69 11.66
CA PRO A 135 -11.58 -12.54 11.86
C PRO A 135 -11.27 -14.02 12.08
N GLN A 136 -10.12 -14.49 11.58
CA GLN A 136 -9.69 -15.87 11.65
C GLN A 136 -8.71 -16.14 12.82
N ASN A 137 -8.33 -15.11 13.59
CA ASN A 137 -7.31 -15.17 14.65
C ASN A 137 -5.94 -15.68 14.17
N LEU A 138 -5.59 -15.48 12.92
CA LEU A 138 -4.31 -15.91 12.37
C LEU A 138 -3.13 -15.19 13.02
N ALA A 139 -3.25 -13.87 13.20
CA ALA A 139 -2.21 -13.05 13.81
C ALA A 139 -2.00 -13.37 15.30
N ALA A 140 -3.04 -13.81 16.02
CA ALA A 140 -2.96 -14.11 17.45
C ALA A 140 -1.95 -15.23 17.78
N ALA A 141 -1.66 -16.13 16.82
CA ALA A 141 -0.70 -17.23 17.00
C ALA A 141 0.75 -16.72 17.16
N TYR A 142 1.05 -15.46 16.85
CA TYR A 142 2.41 -14.93 16.75
C TYR A 142 2.82 -13.99 17.89
N GLU A 143 1.97 -13.74 18.88
CA GLU A 143 2.26 -12.90 20.06
C GLU A 143 2.94 -11.55 19.74
N PHE A 144 2.45 -10.83 18.73
CA PHE A 144 2.99 -9.54 18.32
C PHE A 144 2.36 -8.38 19.13
N LYS A 145 3.08 -7.26 19.23
CA LYS A 145 2.61 -6.05 19.94
C LYS A 145 2.54 -4.83 19.03
N ARG A 146 3.36 -4.78 17.99
CA ARG A 146 3.50 -3.65 17.08
C ARG A 146 3.50 -4.14 15.64
N ILE A 147 3.23 -3.25 14.71
CA ILE A 147 3.22 -3.53 13.27
C ILE A 147 3.95 -2.44 12.47
N PRO A 148 4.59 -2.82 11.34
CA PRO A 148 4.72 -4.18 10.85
C PRO A 148 5.60 -5.05 11.76
N THR A 149 5.33 -6.35 11.80
CA THR A 149 6.23 -7.34 12.39
C THR A 149 6.56 -8.38 11.34
N PHE A 150 7.86 -8.55 11.08
CA PHE A 150 8.41 -9.56 10.17
C PHE A 150 8.98 -10.69 11.01
N MET A 151 8.27 -11.78 11.11
CA MET A 151 8.64 -12.92 11.95
C MET A 151 9.25 -14.00 11.09
N VAL A 152 10.45 -14.43 11.44
CA VAL A 152 11.22 -15.44 10.71
C VAL A 152 11.13 -16.76 11.43
N THR A 153 10.65 -17.79 10.73
CA THR A 153 10.43 -19.12 11.29
C THR A 153 11.14 -20.19 10.47
N GLN A 154 11.75 -21.17 11.15
CA GLN A 154 12.30 -22.39 10.56
C GLN A 154 11.75 -23.59 11.32
N ASP A 155 11.29 -24.60 10.61
CA ASP A 155 10.68 -25.80 11.21
C ASP A 155 9.56 -25.48 12.22
N GLY A 156 8.78 -24.43 11.92
CA GLY A 156 7.67 -23.95 12.75
C GLY A 156 8.11 -23.24 14.04
N LYS A 157 9.39 -22.95 14.23
CA LYS A 157 9.93 -22.21 15.38
C LYS A 157 10.40 -20.83 14.93
N GLU A 158 10.04 -19.81 15.70
CA GLU A 158 10.59 -18.48 15.50
C GLU A 158 12.08 -18.47 15.83
N ILE A 159 12.88 -17.95 14.88
CA ILE A 159 14.33 -17.75 15.04
C ILE A 159 14.70 -16.28 15.19
N GLY A 160 13.78 -15.37 14.88
CA GLY A 160 13.96 -13.94 15.07
C GLY A 160 12.82 -13.14 14.45
N ARG A 161 12.80 -11.84 14.72
CA ARG A 161 11.80 -10.90 14.16
C ARG A 161 12.36 -9.50 14.01
N ILE A 162 11.81 -8.76 13.04
CA ILE A 162 11.99 -7.31 12.89
C ILE A 162 10.65 -6.66 13.26
N VAL A 163 10.66 -5.65 14.12
CA VAL A 163 9.46 -5.00 14.64
C VAL A 163 9.45 -3.52 14.28
N GLU A 164 8.38 -3.05 13.64
CA GLU A 164 8.17 -1.68 13.15
C GLU A 164 9.21 -1.28 12.11
N THR A 165 10.39 -0.89 12.54
CA THR A 165 11.52 -0.49 11.69
C THR A 165 12.73 -1.37 11.98
N PRO A 166 13.54 -1.72 10.97
CA PRO A 166 14.78 -2.44 11.20
C PRO A 166 15.75 -1.61 12.05
N GLU A 167 16.63 -2.28 12.77
CA GLU A 167 17.68 -1.63 13.57
C GLU A 167 18.75 -1.01 12.65
N HIS A 168 19.06 -1.67 11.55
CA HIS A 168 20.00 -1.19 10.53
C HIS A 168 19.31 -1.01 9.19
N SER A 169 19.00 -2.13 8.52
CA SER A 169 18.19 -2.19 7.31
C SER A 169 17.49 -3.54 7.23
N LEU A 170 16.43 -3.65 6.41
CA LEU A 170 15.65 -4.89 6.28
C LEU A 170 16.53 -6.05 5.84
N GLU A 171 17.38 -5.85 4.82
CA GLU A 171 18.28 -6.87 4.28
C GLU A 171 19.36 -7.28 5.29
N GLN A 172 19.92 -6.32 6.02
CA GLN A 172 20.98 -6.61 7.00
C GLN A 172 20.42 -7.35 8.20
N ASP A 173 19.31 -6.90 8.76
CA ASP A 173 18.73 -7.52 9.95
C ASP A 173 18.16 -8.89 9.63
N LEU A 174 17.52 -9.06 8.46
CA LEU A 174 17.06 -10.38 8.01
C LEU A 174 18.23 -11.35 7.80
N ALA A 175 19.33 -10.89 7.16
CA ALA A 175 20.51 -11.73 6.96
C ALA A 175 21.19 -12.11 8.27
N LYS A 176 21.14 -11.27 9.31
CA LYS A 176 21.65 -11.62 10.65
C LYS A 176 20.81 -12.67 11.34
N ILE A 177 19.48 -12.63 11.17
CA ILE A 177 18.55 -13.63 11.73
C ILE A 177 18.78 -15.00 11.06
N LEU A 178 19.09 -15.01 9.76
CA LEU A 178 19.21 -16.21 8.94
C LEU A 178 20.63 -16.83 8.91
N LYS A 179 21.57 -16.27 9.65
CA LYS A 179 22.93 -16.84 9.83
C LYS A 179 22.93 -17.93 10.89
#